data_f1d2ee0b50818aa15ceee6ee79ed4f85
#
_entry.id   f1d2ee0b50818aa15ceee6ee79ed4f85
#
_cell.length_a   1.000
_cell.length_b   1.000
_cell.length_c   1.000
_cell.angle_alpha   90.00
_cell.angle_beta   90.00
_cell.angle_gamma   90.00
#
_symmetry.space_group_name_H-M   'P 1'
#
loop_
_entity.id
_entity.type
_entity.pdbx_description
1 polymer ?
#
loop_
_entity_poly.entity_id
_entity_poly.type
_entity_poly.pdbx_seq_one_letter_code
_entity_poly.pdbx_strand_id
1 'polypeptide(L)'
;MRRKPCFAGLLLSCAVFFIFSFQISRKAFFSGGDLPSLSSDKLLPSRSTNSVAHYAIHEANLAHRNRQLSSVLRSIPTLSILLPDWEILLISSIHTPLSSPDSLRDFLCLFHNNATSPANFSGILDFTGRATFKCRMPPSVRRLRPFFQPLLTKSSKNELSSSSSSPAMELMRWTFLAYESLETEDDVVLFVKGVNHRRGINRTPSDLKCVFGDGDDAIRTAVTSSEQEVFRCRHPNLTTRDDYNKMKITLEIFDLKGKSILVPSVAYYSPRYGGASLEAKSMICACTMVYNVGKFLKEWVIYYSSIGVEKFILYDNGSDDEISEIVKELKLEGYIIEIVFWIWPKTQEAGFSHSAEYSKKSCKWMMIVDIDEFVFSPSWLNSLEPSKNMLKSLIPPENNGIGMITIMCNDYGPSDRISHPAEGVTQGYNCRIKAEERHKSIVLLEAVDPSLLNVIHHFRLRKEFRWRKMKSSEAVVNHYKYQAWPEFRMKFRRRVSTYVVDWKDPANPTSKDRAPGLGNTAVEPPDWPRKFCEVRDDRLRLLTRRWFGFQTAEGYRMAWQ
;
A
#
# COMPACT_ATOMS: atom_id res chain seq x y z
N MET A 1 -65.36 -10.10 -14.08
CA MET A 1 -64.92 -8.77 -13.59
C MET A 1 -63.59 -8.87 -12.95
N ARG A 2 -62.49 -8.52 -13.62
CA ARG A 2 -61.12 -8.51 -13.10
C ARG A 2 -60.81 -7.09 -12.60
N ARG A 3 -60.58 -6.92 -11.30
CA ARG A 3 -60.14 -5.65 -10.72
C ARG A 3 -58.66 -5.44 -11.04
N LYS A 4 -58.31 -4.30 -11.66
CA LYS A 4 -56.93 -3.83 -11.86
C LYS A 4 -56.37 -3.32 -10.53
N PRO A 5 -55.13 -3.65 -10.12
CA PRO A 5 -54.54 -3.05 -8.94
C PRO A 5 -54.12 -1.60 -9.24
N CYS A 6 -54.33 -0.75 -8.26
CA CYS A 6 -54.12 0.70 -8.33
C CYS A 6 -52.63 1.06 -8.37
N PHE A 7 -52.20 1.70 -9.43
CA PHE A 7 -50.80 2.15 -9.66
C PHE A 7 -50.32 3.17 -8.62
N ALA A 8 -51.24 3.80 -7.87
CA ALA A 8 -50.94 4.79 -6.83
C ALA A 8 -50.20 4.21 -5.59
N GLY A 9 -50.46 2.94 -5.24
CA GLY A 9 -49.82 2.30 -4.09
C GLY A 9 -48.36 1.98 -4.30
N LEU A 10 -47.95 1.72 -5.56
CA LEU A 10 -46.55 1.40 -5.88
C LEU A 10 -45.64 2.65 -5.83
N LEU A 11 -46.17 3.80 -6.24
CA LEU A 11 -45.40 5.07 -6.18
C LEU A 11 -45.20 5.57 -4.74
N LEU A 12 -46.19 5.37 -3.84
CA LEU A 12 -46.04 5.73 -2.45
C LEU A 12 -45.01 4.83 -1.72
N SER A 13 -44.99 3.55 -2.02
CA SER A 13 -44.03 2.60 -1.47
C SER A 13 -42.59 2.92 -1.90
N CYS A 14 -42.39 3.28 -3.17
CA CYS A 14 -41.07 3.71 -3.66
C CYS A 14 -40.59 5.04 -3.03
N ALA A 15 -41.52 6.00 -2.85
CA ALA A 15 -41.20 7.28 -2.22
C ALA A 15 -40.80 7.12 -0.73
N VAL A 16 -41.53 6.27 -0.01
CA VAL A 16 -41.20 5.96 1.41
C VAL A 16 -39.86 5.23 1.51
N PHE A 17 -39.53 4.33 0.58
CA PHE A 17 -38.24 3.62 0.55
C PHE A 17 -37.09 4.58 0.22
N PHE A 18 -37.28 5.54 -0.67
CA PHE A 18 -36.27 6.58 -0.98
C PHE A 18 -36.05 7.54 0.18
N ILE A 19 -37.11 7.97 0.86
CA ILE A 19 -37.03 8.85 2.04
C ILE A 19 -36.35 8.11 3.20
N PHE A 20 -36.67 6.84 3.43
CA PHE A 20 -36.03 6.03 4.48
C PHE A 20 -34.56 5.75 4.17
N SER A 21 -34.20 5.45 2.92
CA SER A 21 -32.82 5.29 2.50
C SER A 21 -32.02 6.59 2.60
N PHE A 22 -32.65 7.75 2.33
CA PHE A 22 -32.04 9.06 2.46
C PHE A 22 -31.84 9.46 3.92
N GLN A 23 -32.77 9.11 4.80
CA GLN A 23 -32.66 9.35 6.25
C GLN A 23 -31.61 8.45 6.91
N ILE A 24 -31.49 7.18 6.50
CA ILE A 24 -30.44 6.28 6.98
C ILE A 24 -29.05 6.77 6.51
N SER A 25 -28.93 7.26 5.28
CA SER A 25 -27.69 7.89 4.80
C SER A 25 -27.35 9.15 5.59
N ARG A 26 -28.32 9.98 5.96
CA ARG A 26 -28.09 11.19 6.78
C ARG A 26 -27.70 10.85 8.22
N LYS A 27 -28.32 9.85 8.86
CA LYS A 27 -27.92 9.42 10.23
C LYS A 27 -26.53 8.79 10.27
N ALA A 28 -26.11 8.08 9.23
CA ALA A 28 -24.74 7.59 9.12
C ALA A 28 -23.69 8.72 8.92
N PHE A 29 -24.13 9.91 8.49
CA PHE A 29 -23.27 11.09 8.34
C PHE A 29 -23.08 11.90 9.63
N PHE A 30 -23.96 11.77 10.62
CA PHE A 30 -23.94 12.58 11.86
C PHE A 30 -23.56 11.82 13.12
N SER A 31 -23.28 10.52 13.04
CA SER A 31 -22.79 9.71 14.17
C SER A 31 -21.27 9.51 14.12
N GLY A 32 -20.55 10.50 13.65
CA GLY A 32 -19.14 10.64 13.93
C GLY A 32 -19.00 11.27 15.32
N GLY A 33 -18.57 10.47 16.29
CA GLY A 33 -18.34 10.93 17.64
C GLY A 33 -17.45 12.16 17.65
N ASP A 34 -17.83 13.12 18.47
CA ASP A 34 -17.11 14.32 18.78
C ASP A 34 -15.64 14.02 19.06
N LEU A 35 -14.78 14.36 18.11
CA LEU A 35 -13.41 14.70 18.43
C LEU A 35 -13.51 15.95 19.30
N PRO A 36 -12.91 15.98 20.50
CA PRO A 36 -12.91 17.17 21.31
C PRO A 36 -12.37 18.30 20.44
N SER A 37 -13.19 19.33 20.28
CA SER A 37 -12.77 20.60 19.70
C SER A 37 -11.50 21.01 20.42
N LEU A 38 -10.37 21.04 19.71
CA LEU A 38 -9.20 21.75 20.18
C LEU A 38 -9.62 23.21 20.31
N SER A 39 -9.95 23.60 21.53
CA SER A 39 -10.13 25.00 21.88
C SER A 39 -8.85 25.73 21.48
N SER A 40 -9.01 26.80 20.74
CA SER A 40 -7.96 27.66 20.20
C SER A 40 -7.22 28.51 21.25
N ASP A 41 -7.34 28.18 22.52
CA ASP A 41 -6.68 28.90 23.60
C ASP A 41 -5.58 28.05 24.21
N LYS A 42 -4.38 28.40 23.87
CA LYS A 42 -3.03 28.18 24.43
C LYS A 42 -2.03 27.62 23.42
N LEU A 43 -1.80 28.37 22.36
CA LEU A 43 -0.50 28.36 21.69
C LEU A 43 0.24 29.62 22.11
N LEU A 44 1.06 29.51 23.11
CA LEU A 44 2.10 30.50 23.43
C LEU A 44 3.04 30.61 22.22
N PRO A 45 3.43 31.81 21.78
CA PRO A 45 4.36 31.99 20.69
C PRO A 45 5.74 31.49 21.11
N SER A 46 6.21 30.40 20.55
CA SER A 46 7.61 30.03 20.65
C SER A 46 8.45 31.01 19.80
N ARG A 47 9.09 31.93 20.47
CA ARG A 47 10.20 32.69 19.97
C ARG A 47 11.36 31.72 19.68
N SER A 48 11.62 31.40 18.46
CA SER A 48 12.92 30.87 18.03
C SER A 48 13.11 31.02 16.53
N THR A 49 13.55 32.19 16.12
CA THR A 49 13.96 32.50 14.75
C THR A 49 15.49 32.44 14.56
N ASN A 50 16.23 31.66 15.34
CA ASN A 50 17.69 31.64 15.23
C ASN A 50 18.39 30.27 15.24
N SER A 51 17.70 29.16 14.93
CA SER A 51 18.37 27.84 14.96
C SER A 51 18.64 27.19 13.60
N VAL A 52 18.12 27.73 12.48
CA VAL A 52 18.23 27.07 11.16
C VAL A 52 19.56 27.35 10.46
N ALA A 53 20.18 28.53 10.69
CA ALA A 53 21.49 28.86 10.10
C ALA A 53 22.67 28.03 10.67
N HIS A 54 22.51 27.44 11.87
CA HIS A 54 23.57 26.60 12.46
C HIS A 54 23.59 25.16 11.91
N TYR A 55 22.53 24.66 11.29
CA TYR A 55 22.48 23.29 10.80
C TYR A 55 23.30 23.06 9.53
N ALA A 56 23.25 23.96 8.57
CA ALA A 56 24.03 23.83 7.31
C ALA A 56 25.54 23.95 7.51
N ILE A 57 25.98 24.74 8.49
CA ILE A 57 27.41 24.89 8.83
C ILE A 57 27.91 23.68 9.64
N HIS A 58 27.02 22.98 10.37
CA HIS A 58 27.40 21.81 11.16
C HIS A 58 27.63 20.55 10.30
N GLU A 59 26.92 20.38 9.19
CA GLU A 59 27.15 19.26 8.28
C GLU A 59 28.49 19.34 7.55
N ALA A 60 28.89 20.54 7.12
CA ALA A 60 30.20 20.73 6.46
C ALA A 60 31.39 20.51 7.41
N ASN A 61 31.24 20.80 8.71
CA ASN A 61 32.28 20.60 9.71
C ASN A 61 32.34 19.16 10.25
N LEU A 62 31.27 18.37 10.13
CA LEU A 62 31.25 16.95 10.54
C LEU A 62 32.06 16.06 9.57
N ALA A 63 32.12 16.42 8.29
CA ALA A 63 32.87 15.66 7.29
C ALA A 63 34.39 15.75 7.52
N HIS A 64 34.90 16.81 8.12
CA HIS A 64 36.35 17.02 8.40
C HIS A 64 36.81 16.47 9.74
N ARG A 65 35.93 16.28 10.72
CA ARG A 65 36.25 15.76 12.06
C ARG A 65 36.25 14.24 12.17
N ASN A 66 35.82 13.53 11.13
CA ASN A 66 35.62 12.07 11.16
C ASN A 66 36.87 11.22 10.98
N ARG A 67 38.07 11.79 10.97
CA ARG A 67 39.32 11.01 10.86
C ARG A 67 40.03 10.70 12.18
N GLN A 68 39.55 11.12 13.34
CA GLN A 68 40.29 10.96 14.60
C GLN A 68 39.50 10.51 15.85
N LEU A 69 38.35 9.87 15.71
CA LEU A 69 37.63 9.31 16.89
C LEU A 69 37.17 7.85 16.63
N SER A 70 38.13 6.95 16.78
CA SER A 70 37.81 5.55 17.08
C SER A 70 37.37 5.47 18.54
N SER A 71 36.17 4.88 18.78
CA SER A 71 35.57 4.44 20.06
C SER A 71 34.40 5.25 20.65
N VAL A 72 33.70 6.11 19.89
CA VAL A 72 32.45 6.69 20.39
C VAL A 72 31.27 5.93 19.76
N LEU A 73 30.32 5.50 20.58
CA LEU A 73 29.01 4.94 20.14
C LEU A 73 28.48 5.76 18.98
N ARG A 74 28.50 5.21 17.75
CA ARG A 74 28.00 5.90 16.57
C ARG A 74 26.48 5.76 16.55
N SER A 75 25.78 6.78 17.05
CA SER A 75 24.36 6.93 16.76
C SER A 75 24.19 7.27 15.29
N ILE A 76 23.29 6.55 14.61
CA ILE A 76 22.91 6.86 13.24
C ILE A 76 21.82 7.93 13.28
N PRO A 77 22.00 9.09 12.62
CA PRO A 77 20.96 10.10 12.53
C PRO A 77 19.75 9.53 11.80
N THR A 78 18.57 9.63 12.40
CA THR A 78 17.32 9.12 11.83
C THR A 78 16.20 10.13 11.94
N LEU A 79 15.26 10.05 11.01
CA LEU A 79 13.92 10.61 11.14
C LEU A 79 13.00 9.51 11.63
N SER A 80 12.18 9.79 12.65
CA SER A 80 11.36 8.76 13.28
C SER A 80 9.88 9.10 13.23
N ILE A 81 9.07 8.10 12.89
CA ILE A 81 7.63 8.19 12.68
C ILE A 81 6.91 7.24 13.64
N LEU A 82 5.95 7.74 14.40
CA LEU A 82 5.06 6.90 15.21
C LEU A 82 4.00 6.29 14.30
N LEU A 83 4.07 4.99 14.10
CA LEU A 83 3.10 4.17 13.40
C LEU A 83 1.97 3.69 14.35
N PRO A 84 0.88 3.09 13.83
CA PRO A 84 -0.10 2.38 14.65
C PRO A 84 0.53 1.30 15.53
N ASP A 85 -0.17 0.92 16.60
CA ASP A 85 0.23 -0.13 17.54
C ASP A 85 1.55 0.11 18.29
N TRP A 86 1.93 1.40 18.43
CA TRP A 86 3.13 1.84 19.13
C TRP A 86 4.44 1.35 18.47
N GLU A 87 4.39 1.10 17.19
CA GLU A 87 5.57 0.85 16.37
C GLU A 87 6.19 2.17 15.94
N ILE A 88 7.51 2.23 15.88
CA ILE A 88 8.26 3.40 15.40
C ILE A 88 9.06 2.97 14.17
N LEU A 89 8.86 3.67 13.07
CA LEU A 89 9.68 3.56 11.88
C LEU A 89 10.78 4.62 11.95
N LEU A 90 12.03 4.16 11.87
CA LEU A 90 13.22 5.03 11.78
C LEU A 90 13.75 4.95 10.35
N ILE A 91 14.04 6.10 9.77
CA ILE A 91 14.59 6.23 8.43
C ILE A 91 15.94 6.92 8.56
N SER A 92 17.04 6.29 8.12
CA SER A 92 18.37 6.89 8.19
C SER A 92 18.43 8.18 7.38
N SER A 93 19.09 9.21 7.92
CA SER A 93 19.31 10.49 7.24
C SER A 93 20.44 10.42 6.20
N ILE A 94 21.28 9.40 6.28
CA ILE A 94 22.46 9.22 5.45
C ILE A 94 22.24 8.01 4.53
N HIS A 95 22.67 8.13 3.27
CA HIS A 95 22.94 6.97 2.43
C HIS A 95 24.07 6.16 3.10
N THR A 96 23.72 5.17 3.87
CA THR A 96 24.70 4.26 4.44
C THR A 96 25.04 3.24 3.36
N PRO A 97 26.28 3.21 2.84
CA PRO A 97 26.74 2.05 2.09
C PRO A 97 26.77 0.89 3.10
N LEU A 98 25.73 0.08 3.10
CA LEU A 98 25.58 -1.06 3.97
C LEU A 98 26.43 -2.17 3.39
N SER A 99 27.64 -2.30 3.89
CA SER A 99 28.66 -3.20 3.35
C SER A 99 28.39 -4.69 3.61
N SER A 100 27.44 -5.03 4.50
CA SER A 100 26.98 -6.42 4.66
C SER A 100 25.68 -6.48 5.50
N PRO A 101 24.81 -7.51 5.29
CA PRO A 101 23.62 -7.76 6.12
C PRO A 101 23.95 -7.94 7.62
N ASP A 102 25.11 -8.49 7.95
CA ASP A 102 25.54 -8.69 9.34
C ASP A 102 25.85 -7.37 10.07
N SER A 103 26.18 -6.31 9.32
CA SER A 103 26.39 -4.98 9.91
C SER A 103 25.11 -4.32 10.41
N LEU A 104 23.94 -4.85 10.03
CA LEU A 104 22.62 -4.33 10.35
C LEU A 104 21.95 -5.00 11.56
N ARG A 105 22.62 -6.00 12.13
CA ARG A 105 22.16 -6.66 13.35
C ARG A 105 22.61 -5.89 14.59
N ASP A 106 21.93 -6.10 15.71
CA ASP A 106 22.25 -5.56 17.03
C ASP A 106 22.03 -4.05 17.20
N PHE A 107 21.09 -3.47 16.45
CA PHE A 107 20.64 -2.12 16.71
C PHE A 107 19.56 -2.06 17.79
N LEU A 108 19.58 -0.95 18.54
CA LEU A 108 18.60 -0.62 19.57
C LEU A 108 18.06 0.79 19.36
N CYS A 109 16.79 0.97 19.67
CA CYS A 109 16.17 2.28 19.89
C CYS A 109 16.40 2.68 21.35
N LEU A 110 17.13 3.76 21.58
CA LEU A 110 17.34 4.36 22.89
C LEU A 110 16.42 5.57 23.05
N PHE A 111 15.54 5.52 24.04
CA PHE A 111 14.58 6.58 24.35
C PHE A 111 15.16 7.55 25.40
N HIS A 112 14.64 8.76 25.46
CA HIS A 112 15.10 9.84 26.36
C HIS A 112 15.01 9.50 27.86
N ASN A 113 14.21 8.50 28.25
CA ASN A 113 14.15 7.98 29.62
C ASN A 113 15.06 6.77 29.85
N ASN A 114 16.05 6.58 29.00
CA ASN A 114 16.99 5.44 28.97
C ASN A 114 16.32 4.06 28.75
N ALA A 115 15.04 4.02 28.43
CA ALA A 115 14.42 2.76 27.99
C ALA A 115 14.94 2.38 26.61
N THR A 116 15.09 1.09 26.37
CA THR A 116 15.55 0.55 25.09
C THR A 116 14.55 -0.44 24.52
N SER A 117 14.56 -0.59 23.20
CA SER A 117 13.90 -1.70 22.51
C SER A 117 14.72 -2.14 21.30
N PRO A 118 14.67 -3.43 20.91
CA PRO A 118 15.34 -3.90 19.69
C PRO A 118 14.88 -3.10 18.47
N ALA A 119 15.81 -2.75 17.59
CA ALA A 119 15.56 -2.11 16.31
C ALA A 119 15.89 -3.09 15.19
N ASN A 120 14.84 -3.57 14.51
CA ASN A 120 14.95 -4.53 13.41
C ASN A 120 15.08 -3.77 12.09
N PHE A 121 16.07 -4.13 11.29
CA PHE A 121 16.16 -3.65 9.90
C PHE A 121 14.94 -4.10 9.11
N SER A 122 14.34 -3.20 8.33
CA SER A 122 13.09 -3.47 7.62
C SER A 122 13.24 -3.40 6.09
N GLY A 123 14.30 -2.78 5.58
CA GLY A 123 14.56 -2.63 4.16
C GLY A 123 15.15 -1.27 3.81
N ILE A 124 15.33 -1.04 2.52
CA ILE A 124 15.86 0.20 1.95
C ILE A 124 14.80 0.82 1.07
N LEU A 125 14.50 2.10 1.26
CA LEU A 125 13.57 2.84 0.40
C LEU A 125 14.16 2.99 -1.00
N ASP A 126 13.50 2.41 -2.01
CA ASP A 126 14.02 2.28 -3.37
C ASP A 126 14.39 3.62 -4.02
N PHE A 127 13.55 4.63 -3.82
CA PHE A 127 13.72 5.94 -4.48
C PHE A 127 14.74 6.83 -3.78
N THR A 128 15.00 6.59 -2.51
CA THR A 128 15.92 7.42 -1.72
C THR A 128 17.19 6.70 -1.29
N GLY A 129 17.22 5.38 -1.31
CA GLY A 129 18.36 4.55 -0.86
C GLY A 129 18.58 4.62 0.65
N ARG A 130 17.58 5.06 1.44
CA ARG A 130 17.68 5.19 2.89
C ARG A 130 17.27 3.90 3.58
N ALA A 131 18.09 3.47 4.55
CA ALA A 131 17.79 2.31 5.37
C ALA A 131 16.65 2.61 6.35
N THR A 132 15.80 1.62 6.59
CA THR A 132 14.68 1.70 7.52
C THR A 132 14.82 0.65 8.61
N PHE A 133 14.41 1.05 9.82
CA PHE A 133 14.38 0.16 10.99
C PHE A 133 13.04 0.32 11.70
N LYS A 134 12.59 -0.73 12.35
CA LYS A 134 11.41 -0.71 13.19
C LYS A 134 11.74 -1.07 14.61
N CYS A 135 11.21 -0.32 15.57
CA CYS A 135 11.23 -0.68 16.97
C CYS A 135 9.88 -0.42 17.64
N ARG A 136 9.66 -1.03 18.78
CA ARG A 136 8.41 -0.88 19.53
C ARG A 136 8.60 0.09 20.68
N MET A 137 7.72 1.09 20.81
CA MET A 137 7.76 2.03 21.92
C MET A 137 7.48 1.31 23.25
N PRO A 138 8.39 1.37 24.24
CA PRO A 138 8.21 0.75 25.54
C PRO A 138 7.00 1.32 26.30
N PRO A 139 6.30 0.54 27.14
CA PRO A 139 5.19 1.04 27.94
C PRO A 139 5.52 2.24 28.83
N SER A 140 6.75 2.30 29.37
CA SER A 140 7.25 3.43 30.19
C SER A 140 7.28 4.74 29.39
N VAL A 141 7.62 4.70 28.09
CA VAL A 141 7.66 5.87 27.21
C VAL A 141 6.27 6.33 26.80
N ARG A 142 5.31 5.40 26.63
CA ARG A 142 3.95 5.72 26.17
C ARG A 142 3.17 6.66 27.09
N ARG A 143 3.60 6.80 28.35
CA ARG A 143 2.97 7.68 29.36
C ARG A 143 3.55 9.11 29.36
N LEU A 144 4.67 9.31 28.67
CA LEU A 144 5.37 10.59 28.63
C LEU A 144 4.97 11.40 27.39
N ARG A 145 4.63 12.66 27.58
CA ARG A 145 4.25 13.59 26.51
C ARG A 145 5.10 14.86 26.60
N PRO A 146 5.55 15.45 25.46
CA PRO A 146 5.46 14.95 24.09
C PRO A 146 6.33 13.72 23.85
N PHE A 147 6.11 13.02 22.70
CA PHE A 147 6.97 11.92 22.30
C PHE A 147 8.18 12.43 21.52
N PHE A 148 9.37 12.04 21.94
CA PHE A 148 10.62 12.37 21.26
C PHE A 148 11.15 11.22 20.43
N GLN A 149 11.94 11.56 19.40
CA GLN A 149 12.58 10.59 18.53
C GLN A 149 13.63 9.78 19.32
N PRO A 150 13.61 8.44 19.23
CA PRO A 150 14.67 7.63 19.81
C PRO A 150 15.95 7.73 19.00
N LEU A 151 17.07 7.49 19.64
CA LEU A 151 18.37 7.34 18.98
C LEU A 151 18.53 5.89 18.50
N LEU A 152 19.00 5.70 17.26
CA LEU A 152 19.38 4.40 16.74
C LEU A 152 20.85 4.15 17.10
N THR A 153 21.12 3.16 17.97
CA THR A 153 22.48 2.84 18.46
C THR A 153 22.78 1.36 18.27
N LYS A 154 24.09 1.01 18.18
CA LYS A 154 24.49 -0.40 18.28
C LYS A 154 24.51 -0.85 19.73
N SER A 155 24.13 -2.11 19.97
CA SER A 155 24.24 -2.76 21.27
C SER A 155 25.72 -3.02 21.59
N SER A 156 26.38 -2.12 22.32
CA SER A 156 27.68 -2.42 22.90
C SER A 156 27.54 -2.55 24.41
N LYS A 157 28.18 -3.59 25.00
CA LYS A 157 28.02 -3.95 26.42
C LYS A 157 28.64 -2.96 27.40
N ASN A 158 29.38 -1.96 26.96
CA ASN A 158 30.06 -0.99 27.80
C ASN A 158 29.72 0.44 27.33
N GLU A 159 29.25 1.26 28.28
CA GLU A 159 29.04 2.71 28.20
C GLU A 159 27.67 3.21 27.73
N LEU A 160 26.74 3.25 28.70
CA LEU A 160 25.55 4.11 28.67
C LEU A 160 25.85 5.45 29.37
N SER A 161 26.73 6.26 28.79
CA SER A 161 26.87 7.64 29.23
C SER A 161 27.08 8.54 28.03
N SER A 162 26.02 9.15 27.53
CA SER A 162 26.14 10.28 26.62
C SER A 162 25.06 11.32 26.90
N SER A 163 25.47 12.39 27.48
CA SER A 163 24.79 13.66 27.46
C SER A 163 24.93 14.28 26.07
N SER A 164 24.01 14.01 25.14
CA SER A 164 23.87 14.85 23.96
C SER A 164 22.99 16.04 24.34
N SER A 165 23.59 17.22 24.35
CA SER A 165 22.95 18.50 24.70
C SER A 165 22.02 19.07 23.60
N SER A 166 21.73 18.33 22.56
CA SER A 166 20.78 18.76 21.53
C SER A 166 19.34 18.49 21.96
N PRO A 167 18.41 19.46 21.83
CA PRO A 167 17.02 19.24 22.14
C PRO A 167 16.48 18.10 21.28
N ALA A 168 15.91 17.09 21.93
CA ALA A 168 15.35 15.95 21.24
C ALA A 168 14.19 16.40 20.34
N MET A 169 14.24 16.06 19.05
CA MET A 169 13.17 16.37 18.11
C MET A 169 11.90 15.59 18.44
N GLU A 170 10.73 16.22 18.25
CA GLU A 170 9.47 15.54 18.45
C GLU A 170 9.27 14.45 17.39
N LEU A 171 8.67 13.34 17.81
CA LEU A 171 8.37 12.18 16.97
C LEU A 171 7.25 12.54 15.98
N MET A 172 7.52 12.38 14.67
CA MET A 172 6.50 12.60 13.64
C MET A 172 5.36 11.59 13.77
N ARG A 173 4.15 11.99 13.37
CA ARG A 173 2.96 11.14 13.43
C ARG A 173 2.57 10.67 12.05
N TRP A 174 2.38 9.37 11.90
CA TRP A 174 1.91 8.77 10.65
C TRP A 174 0.59 9.35 10.14
N THR A 175 -0.27 9.81 11.04
CA THR A 175 -1.59 10.37 10.68
C THR A 175 -1.54 11.71 9.94
N PHE A 176 -0.40 12.39 9.92
CA PHE A 176 -0.19 13.67 9.24
C PHE A 176 1.26 13.77 8.78
N LEU A 177 1.53 13.33 7.53
CA LEU A 177 2.89 13.17 7.03
C LEU A 177 2.93 13.10 5.50
N ALA A 178 3.86 13.83 4.87
CA ALA A 178 4.29 13.57 3.50
C ALA A 178 5.35 12.46 3.53
N TYR A 179 5.08 11.34 2.84
CA TYR A 179 5.86 10.13 3.06
C TYR A 179 6.58 9.60 1.83
N GLU A 180 6.06 9.82 0.63
CA GLU A 180 6.64 9.33 -0.62
C GLU A 180 6.43 10.34 -1.75
N SER A 181 7.28 10.31 -2.78
CA SER A 181 7.11 11.08 -3.99
C SER A 181 7.58 10.32 -5.22
N LEU A 182 6.98 10.65 -6.36
CA LEU A 182 7.31 10.09 -7.65
C LEU A 182 7.43 11.22 -8.67
N GLU A 183 8.58 11.33 -9.33
CA GLU A 183 8.77 12.23 -10.45
C GLU A 183 8.13 11.64 -11.72
N THR A 184 7.38 12.47 -12.44
CA THR A 184 6.83 12.16 -13.76
C THR A 184 7.47 13.08 -14.82
N GLU A 185 7.07 12.97 -16.07
CA GLU A 185 7.55 13.89 -17.13
C GLU A 185 6.96 15.30 -16.98
N ASP A 186 5.72 15.37 -16.49
CA ASP A 186 4.94 16.62 -16.46
C ASP A 186 4.98 17.31 -15.09
N ASP A 187 5.17 16.53 -14.00
CA ASP A 187 5.03 17.02 -12.63
C ASP A 187 5.66 16.06 -11.60
N VAL A 188 5.42 16.35 -10.33
CA VAL A 188 5.80 15.50 -9.20
C VAL A 188 4.55 15.04 -8.47
N VAL A 189 4.37 13.73 -8.31
CA VAL A 189 3.31 13.14 -7.49
C VAL A 189 3.83 13.02 -6.06
N LEU A 190 3.20 13.73 -5.13
CA LEU A 190 3.51 13.70 -3.70
C LEU A 190 2.42 12.92 -2.95
N PHE A 191 2.83 12.01 -2.09
CA PHE A 191 1.92 11.20 -1.26
C PHE A 191 1.91 11.72 0.17
N VAL A 192 0.72 12.16 0.63
CA VAL A 192 0.55 12.82 1.94
C VAL A 192 -0.62 12.23 2.70
N LYS A 193 -0.35 11.82 3.94
CA LYS A 193 -1.35 11.32 4.88
C LYS A 193 -2.01 12.44 5.65
N GLY A 194 -3.34 12.35 5.86
CA GLY A 194 -4.08 13.17 6.83
C GLY A 194 -4.46 14.58 6.36
N VAL A 195 -4.26 14.92 5.09
CA VAL A 195 -4.67 16.22 4.51
C VAL A 195 -6.07 16.12 3.93
N ASN A 196 -6.35 15.11 3.13
CA ASN A 196 -7.67 14.81 2.59
C ASN A 196 -8.33 13.67 3.34
N HIS A 197 -9.66 13.63 3.33
CA HIS A 197 -10.41 12.50 3.87
C HIS A 197 -10.61 11.42 2.81
N ARG A 198 -10.46 10.16 3.19
CA ARG A 198 -10.58 8.99 2.30
C ARG A 198 -11.89 8.95 1.49
N ARG A 199 -12.96 9.59 1.94
CA ARG A 199 -14.30 9.58 1.33
C ARG A 199 -14.80 10.98 1.00
N GLY A 200 -14.01 11.75 0.25
CA GLY A 200 -14.60 12.77 -0.59
C GLY A 200 -14.63 14.19 -0.04
N ILE A 201 -13.94 14.55 1.06
CA ILE A 201 -13.67 15.95 1.37
C ILE A 201 -12.18 16.18 1.11
N ASN A 202 -11.88 16.63 -0.09
CA ASN A 202 -10.53 17.01 -0.49
C ASN A 202 -10.36 18.51 -0.32
N ARG A 203 -9.16 18.94 0.06
CA ARG A 203 -8.79 20.35 -0.01
C ARG A 203 -8.64 20.77 -1.47
N THR A 204 -9.01 22.01 -1.76
CA THR A 204 -8.85 22.52 -3.12
C THR A 204 -7.36 22.75 -3.41
N PRO A 205 -6.90 22.52 -4.65
CA PRO A 205 -5.51 22.77 -5.01
C PRO A 205 -5.05 24.22 -4.71
N SER A 206 -5.95 25.21 -4.76
CA SER A 206 -5.66 26.61 -4.46
C SER A 206 -5.25 26.86 -3.00
N ASP A 207 -5.69 26.01 -2.07
CA ASP A 207 -5.36 26.09 -0.64
C ASP A 207 -4.02 25.43 -0.30
N LEU A 208 -3.31 24.95 -1.33
CA LEU A 208 -2.13 24.11 -1.17
C LEU A 208 -0.97 24.63 -2.03
N LYS A 209 0.25 24.45 -1.51
CA LYS A 209 1.50 24.58 -2.29
C LYS A 209 2.42 23.40 -1.99
N CYS A 210 3.15 22.96 -3.00
CA CYS A 210 4.26 22.04 -2.81
C CYS A 210 5.52 22.85 -2.49
N VAL A 211 6.29 22.38 -1.51
CA VAL A 211 7.50 23.06 -1.03
C VAL A 211 8.67 22.11 -1.22
N PHE A 212 9.65 22.53 -2.00
CA PHE A 212 10.88 21.79 -2.29
C PHE A 212 12.06 22.43 -1.56
N GLY A 213 12.81 21.66 -0.80
CA GLY A 213 13.87 22.13 0.08
C GLY A 213 13.40 22.49 1.47
N ASP A 214 14.31 23.00 2.27
CA ASP A 214 14.09 23.42 3.66
C ASP A 214 14.48 24.90 3.83
N GLY A 215 13.89 25.58 4.80
CA GLY A 215 14.24 26.97 5.15
C GLY A 215 13.68 28.02 4.20
N ASP A 216 14.37 29.17 4.16
CA ASP A 216 13.91 30.36 3.44
C ASP A 216 14.11 30.24 1.92
N ASP A 217 15.06 29.42 1.47
CA ASP A 217 15.37 29.17 0.06
C ASP A 217 14.46 28.11 -0.56
N ALA A 218 13.48 27.59 0.18
CA ALA A 218 12.56 26.55 -0.30
C ALA A 218 11.71 27.04 -1.47
N ILE A 219 11.69 26.26 -2.56
CA ILE A 219 10.93 26.58 -3.77
C ILE A 219 9.47 26.15 -3.58
N ARG A 220 8.54 27.08 -3.79
CA ARG A 220 7.10 26.83 -3.70
C ARG A 220 6.47 26.75 -5.07
N THR A 221 5.79 25.63 -5.36
CA THR A 221 5.09 25.42 -6.63
C THR A 221 3.60 25.16 -6.42
N ALA A 222 2.82 25.31 -7.49
CA ALA A 222 1.38 25.10 -7.45
C ALA A 222 1.05 23.60 -7.35
N VAL A 223 0.02 23.28 -6.57
CA VAL A 223 -0.67 22.00 -6.60
C VAL A 223 -1.69 22.02 -7.73
N THR A 224 -1.66 21.04 -8.63
CA THR A 224 -2.55 20.94 -9.79
C THR A 224 -3.69 19.94 -9.57
N SER A 225 -3.51 18.97 -8.68
CA SER A 225 -4.52 18.00 -8.28
C SER A 225 -4.36 17.62 -6.82
N SER A 226 -5.48 17.38 -6.14
CA SER A 226 -5.55 17.01 -4.73
C SER A 226 -6.68 16.00 -4.56
N GLU A 227 -6.33 14.71 -4.53
CA GLU A 227 -7.31 13.61 -4.39
C GLU A 227 -6.78 12.52 -3.46
N GLN A 228 -7.57 12.14 -2.44
CA GLN A 228 -7.15 11.16 -1.43
C GLN A 228 -5.78 11.51 -0.80
N GLU A 229 -4.79 10.64 -0.91
CA GLU A 229 -3.42 10.88 -0.43
C GLU A 229 -2.49 11.37 -1.54
N VAL A 230 -3.00 11.66 -2.74
CA VAL A 230 -2.23 12.01 -3.95
C VAL A 230 -2.35 13.49 -4.25
N PHE A 231 -1.20 14.17 -4.36
CA PHE A 231 -1.08 15.58 -4.70
C PHE A 231 -0.13 15.73 -5.88
N ARG A 232 -0.56 16.41 -6.93
CA ARG A 232 0.30 16.71 -8.08
C ARG A 232 0.88 18.09 -7.94
N CYS A 233 2.18 18.19 -8.00
CA CYS A 233 2.99 19.40 -7.81
C CYS A 233 3.65 19.79 -9.13
N ARG A 234 3.57 21.02 -9.57
CA ARG A 234 4.42 21.50 -10.68
C ARG A 234 5.89 21.31 -10.34
N HIS A 235 6.70 20.99 -11.35
CA HIS A 235 8.16 20.92 -11.18
C HIS A 235 8.72 22.23 -10.62
N PRO A 236 9.72 22.18 -9.74
CA PRO A 236 10.46 23.36 -9.34
C PRO A 236 11.32 23.86 -10.51
N ASN A 237 11.42 25.19 -10.67
CA ASN A 237 12.36 25.78 -11.61
C ASN A 237 13.77 25.72 -11.00
N LEU A 238 14.55 24.75 -11.45
CA LEU A 238 15.93 24.55 -11.01
C LEU A 238 16.87 25.29 -11.97
N THR A 239 17.70 26.18 -11.45
CA THR A 239 18.54 27.06 -12.27
C THR A 239 20.03 26.69 -12.23
N THR A 240 20.47 25.92 -11.23
CA THR A 240 21.87 25.56 -11.04
C THR A 240 22.06 24.03 -11.00
N ARG A 241 23.29 23.57 -11.30
CA ARG A 241 23.65 22.12 -11.21
C ARG A 241 23.55 21.57 -9.78
N ASP A 242 23.76 22.41 -8.78
CA ASP A 242 23.68 22.02 -7.37
C ASP A 242 22.22 21.78 -6.92
N ASP A 243 21.25 22.37 -7.64
CA ASP A 243 19.82 22.18 -7.40
C ASP A 243 19.33 20.76 -7.76
N TYR A 244 20.12 19.98 -8.51
CA TYR A 244 19.79 18.59 -8.87
C TYR A 244 20.08 17.55 -7.78
N ASN A 245 20.49 17.98 -6.60
CA ASN A 245 20.57 17.09 -5.45
C ASN A 245 19.18 16.70 -4.96
N LYS A 246 19.10 15.54 -4.30
CA LYS A 246 17.87 15.10 -3.63
C LYS A 246 17.44 16.17 -2.64
N MET A 247 16.26 16.76 -2.85
CA MET A 247 15.71 17.75 -1.94
C MET A 247 14.43 17.24 -1.29
N LYS A 248 14.23 17.59 -0.03
CA LYS A 248 13.01 17.27 0.69
C LYS A 248 11.82 17.92 0.01
N ILE A 249 10.69 17.20 -0.07
CA ILE A 249 9.45 17.75 -0.60
C ILE A 249 8.35 17.63 0.43
N THR A 250 7.54 18.66 0.57
CA THR A 250 6.39 18.65 1.48
C THR A 250 5.22 19.48 0.91
N LEU A 251 4.13 19.51 1.66
CA LEU A 251 2.92 20.25 1.36
C LEU A 251 2.73 21.39 2.37
N GLU A 252 2.48 22.59 1.89
CA GLU A 252 2.06 23.75 2.67
C GLU A 252 0.55 23.94 2.51
N ILE A 253 -0.16 24.04 3.61
CA ILE A 253 -1.61 24.15 3.67
C ILE A 253 -1.98 25.53 4.18
N PHE A 254 -2.82 26.25 3.46
CA PHE A 254 -3.32 27.56 3.85
C PHE A 254 -4.72 27.45 4.45
N ASP A 255 -4.96 28.13 5.54
CA ASP A 255 -6.30 28.29 6.11
C ASP A 255 -7.01 29.53 5.52
N LEU A 256 -8.29 29.66 5.83
CA LEU A 256 -9.12 30.80 5.37
C LEU A 256 -8.62 32.17 5.88
N LYS A 257 -7.74 32.20 6.87
CA LYS A 257 -7.13 33.41 7.45
C LYS A 257 -5.74 33.71 6.87
N GLY A 258 -5.29 32.91 5.88
CA GLY A 258 -3.98 33.04 5.27
C GLY A 258 -2.81 32.51 6.12
N LYS A 259 -3.07 31.86 7.24
CA LYS A 259 -2.03 31.17 8.01
C LYS A 259 -1.68 29.88 7.31
N SER A 260 -0.39 29.60 7.19
CA SER A 260 0.09 28.36 6.58
C SER A 260 0.62 27.36 7.63
N ILE A 261 0.52 26.07 7.29
CA ILE A 261 1.07 24.96 8.05
C ILE A 261 1.82 24.07 7.09
N LEU A 262 3.10 23.81 7.38
CA LEU A 262 3.89 22.80 6.66
C LEU A 262 3.59 21.42 7.21
N VAL A 263 3.31 20.48 6.32
CA VAL A 263 3.16 19.06 6.67
C VAL A 263 4.55 18.49 6.98
N PRO A 264 4.76 17.79 8.11
CA PRO A 264 6.00 17.06 8.33
C PRO A 264 6.29 16.12 7.16
N SER A 265 7.56 15.99 6.76
CA SER A 265 7.90 15.19 5.59
C SER A 265 9.14 14.32 5.78
N VAL A 266 9.06 13.12 5.21
CA VAL A 266 10.19 12.22 4.93
C VAL A 266 10.33 11.92 3.44
N ALA A 267 9.50 12.54 2.59
CA ALA A 267 9.55 12.42 1.14
C ALA A 267 10.67 13.27 0.54
N TYR A 268 11.28 12.77 -0.53
CA TYR A 268 12.37 13.45 -1.23
C TYR A 268 12.12 13.45 -2.74
N TYR A 269 12.21 14.61 -3.34
CA TYR A 269 12.28 14.80 -4.77
C TYR A 269 13.71 14.50 -5.25
N SER A 270 13.82 13.67 -6.29
CA SER A 270 15.10 13.34 -6.93
C SER A 270 14.94 13.58 -8.42
N PRO A 271 15.43 14.73 -8.95
CA PRO A 271 15.35 14.99 -10.38
C PRO A 271 16.05 13.88 -11.16
N ARG A 272 15.33 13.24 -12.07
CA ARG A 272 15.91 12.24 -12.98
C ARG A 272 16.39 12.95 -14.25
N TYR A 273 17.65 12.80 -14.59
CA TYR A 273 18.11 13.14 -15.93
C TYR A 273 17.39 12.21 -16.92
N GLY A 274 16.63 12.80 -17.83
CA GLY A 274 15.79 12.09 -18.78
C GLY A 274 16.60 11.13 -19.66
N GLY A 275 16.51 9.87 -19.33
CA GLY A 275 16.78 8.77 -20.21
C GLY A 275 15.45 8.10 -20.51
N ALA A 276 14.84 8.41 -21.65
CA ALA A 276 13.72 7.62 -22.13
C ALA A 276 14.24 6.20 -22.38
N SER A 277 13.79 5.24 -21.59
CA SER A 277 14.00 3.83 -21.92
C SER A 277 13.27 3.55 -23.23
N LEU A 278 14.03 3.18 -24.25
CA LEU A 278 13.51 2.76 -25.55
C LEU A 278 12.97 1.32 -25.52
N GLU A 279 12.84 0.72 -24.34
CA GLU A 279 12.29 -0.62 -24.20
C GLU A 279 10.79 -0.66 -24.53
N ALA A 280 10.41 -1.67 -25.29
CA ALA A 280 9.00 -1.90 -25.61
C ALA A 280 8.21 -2.16 -24.32
N LYS A 281 7.04 -1.52 -24.19
CA LYS A 281 6.15 -1.74 -23.03
C LYS A 281 5.63 -3.17 -23.04
N SER A 282 5.64 -3.82 -21.89
CA SER A 282 4.91 -5.05 -21.64
C SER A 282 3.42 -4.84 -21.89
N MET A 283 2.78 -5.77 -22.61
CA MET A 283 1.36 -5.66 -22.94
C MET A 283 0.48 -5.74 -21.71
N ILE A 284 0.77 -6.70 -20.81
CA ILE A 284 0.03 -6.90 -19.55
C ILE A 284 1.02 -7.08 -18.41
N CYS A 285 0.96 -6.18 -17.45
CA CYS A 285 1.65 -6.31 -16.16
C CYS A 285 0.66 -6.67 -15.05
N ALA A 286 1.11 -7.42 -14.06
CA ALA A 286 0.35 -7.65 -12.83
C ALA A 286 0.96 -6.86 -11.68
N CYS A 287 0.14 -6.11 -10.95
CA CYS A 287 0.55 -5.37 -9.76
C CYS A 287 -0.23 -5.86 -8.53
N THR A 288 0.48 -6.09 -7.43
CA THR A 288 -0.12 -6.47 -6.16
C THR A 288 0.69 -5.95 -4.98
N MET A 289 0.01 -5.79 -3.83
CA MET A 289 0.66 -5.52 -2.56
C MET A 289 0.88 -6.81 -1.80
N VAL A 290 2.12 -7.03 -1.36
CA VAL A 290 2.54 -8.27 -0.71
C VAL A 290 3.03 -8.04 0.72
N TYR A 291 2.83 -9.03 1.58
CA TYR A 291 3.39 -9.11 2.92
C TYR A 291 3.30 -10.55 3.43
N ASN A 292 4.44 -11.21 3.62
CA ASN A 292 4.54 -12.59 4.08
C ASN A 292 3.67 -13.55 3.26
N VAL A 293 3.88 -13.56 1.95
CA VAL A 293 3.12 -14.37 0.99
C VAL A 293 4.01 -15.27 0.13
N GLY A 294 5.26 -15.48 0.51
CA GLY A 294 6.24 -16.26 -0.25
C GLY A 294 5.69 -17.61 -0.72
N LYS A 295 5.06 -18.36 0.17
CA LYS A 295 4.47 -19.69 -0.15
C LYS A 295 3.39 -19.70 -1.24
N PHE A 296 2.80 -18.54 -1.59
CA PHE A 296 1.81 -18.43 -2.67
C PHE A 296 2.41 -17.95 -3.98
N LEU A 297 3.62 -17.37 -3.92
CA LEU A 297 4.15 -16.55 -5.01
C LEU A 297 4.48 -17.37 -6.26
N LYS A 298 5.11 -18.54 -6.12
CA LYS A 298 5.44 -19.41 -7.27
C LYS A 298 4.18 -19.82 -8.05
N GLU A 299 3.14 -20.31 -7.37
CA GLU A 299 1.87 -20.69 -7.99
C GLU A 299 1.27 -19.51 -8.77
N TRP A 300 1.23 -18.32 -8.16
CA TRP A 300 0.64 -17.14 -8.74
C TRP A 300 1.42 -16.62 -9.97
N VAL A 301 2.75 -16.55 -9.88
CA VAL A 301 3.61 -16.09 -10.98
C VAL A 301 3.58 -17.06 -12.16
N ILE A 302 3.71 -18.36 -11.91
CA ILE A 302 3.70 -19.39 -12.97
C ILE A 302 2.35 -19.37 -13.68
N TYR A 303 1.24 -19.34 -12.93
CA TYR A 303 -0.09 -19.26 -13.51
C TYR A 303 -0.26 -18.04 -14.40
N TYR A 304 -0.04 -16.85 -13.87
CA TYR A 304 -0.28 -15.61 -14.60
C TYR A 304 0.67 -15.41 -15.77
N SER A 305 1.93 -15.78 -15.61
CA SER A 305 2.88 -15.76 -16.72
C SER A 305 2.42 -16.66 -17.86
N SER A 306 1.93 -17.86 -17.55
CA SER A 306 1.49 -18.82 -18.56
C SER A 306 0.26 -18.36 -19.35
N ILE A 307 -0.60 -17.53 -18.77
CA ILE A 307 -1.78 -17.00 -19.44
C ILE A 307 -1.61 -15.60 -20.02
N GLY A 308 -0.40 -14.99 -19.90
CA GLY A 308 -0.06 -13.78 -20.67
C GLY A 308 0.36 -12.55 -19.88
N VAL A 309 0.60 -12.64 -18.56
CA VAL A 309 1.29 -11.58 -17.84
C VAL A 309 2.77 -11.63 -18.19
N GLU A 310 3.32 -10.48 -18.59
CA GLU A 310 4.70 -10.36 -19.06
C GLU A 310 5.63 -9.81 -17.97
N LYS A 311 5.11 -8.97 -17.06
CA LYS A 311 5.86 -8.35 -15.96
C LYS A 311 5.04 -8.33 -14.67
N PHE A 312 5.70 -8.60 -13.56
CA PHE A 312 5.12 -8.56 -12.21
C PHE A 312 5.72 -7.42 -11.41
N ILE A 313 4.89 -6.66 -10.70
CA ILE A 313 5.31 -5.53 -9.86
C ILE A 313 4.73 -5.76 -8.47
N LEU A 314 5.60 -6.09 -7.53
CA LEU A 314 5.25 -6.46 -6.16
C LEU A 314 5.57 -5.29 -5.23
N TYR A 315 4.55 -4.71 -4.61
CA TYR A 315 4.70 -3.69 -3.58
C TYR A 315 4.85 -4.37 -2.23
N ASP A 316 6.08 -4.53 -1.76
CA ASP A 316 6.38 -5.24 -0.51
C ASP A 316 6.23 -4.33 0.70
N ASN A 317 5.29 -4.68 1.58
CA ASN A 317 5.00 -3.93 2.81
C ASN A 317 5.92 -4.36 3.99
N GLY A 318 7.15 -4.74 3.70
CA GLY A 318 8.16 -5.15 4.67
C GLY A 318 7.96 -6.58 5.14
N SER A 319 7.93 -7.53 4.20
CA SER A 319 7.89 -8.98 4.48
C SER A 319 9.14 -9.43 5.22
N ASP A 320 8.98 -10.40 6.08
CA ASP A 320 10.01 -11.07 6.86
C ASP A 320 10.05 -12.60 6.63
N ASP A 321 9.31 -13.07 5.59
CA ASP A 321 9.36 -14.43 5.06
C ASP A 321 10.36 -14.54 3.87
N GLU A 322 10.39 -15.73 3.25
CA GLU A 322 11.28 -16.06 2.14
C GLU A 322 10.92 -15.43 0.77
N ILE A 323 10.11 -14.39 0.72
CA ILE A 323 9.65 -13.79 -0.55
C ILE A 323 10.83 -13.30 -1.42
N SER A 324 11.87 -12.77 -0.79
CA SER A 324 13.05 -12.25 -1.50
C SER A 324 13.85 -13.36 -2.18
N GLU A 325 13.97 -14.50 -1.53
CA GLU A 325 14.64 -15.69 -2.04
C GLU A 325 13.85 -16.29 -3.20
N ILE A 326 12.54 -16.43 -3.03
CA ILE A 326 11.63 -16.94 -4.07
C ILE A 326 11.64 -16.05 -5.32
N VAL A 327 11.65 -14.73 -5.15
CA VAL A 327 11.74 -13.80 -6.28
C VAL A 327 13.08 -13.95 -7.01
N LYS A 328 14.19 -14.18 -6.30
CA LYS A 328 15.49 -14.44 -6.96
C LYS A 328 15.45 -15.72 -7.80
N GLU A 329 14.86 -16.80 -7.27
CA GLU A 329 14.69 -18.06 -8.00
C GLU A 329 13.85 -17.84 -9.26
N LEU A 330 12.68 -17.22 -9.15
CA LEU A 330 11.80 -16.93 -10.29
C LEU A 330 12.47 -16.05 -11.35
N LYS A 331 13.29 -15.07 -10.94
CA LYS A 331 14.08 -14.25 -11.89
C LYS A 331 15.11 -15.10 -12.64
N LEU A 332 15.76 -16.05 -11.98
CA LEU A 332 16.69 -16.99 -12.64
C LEU A 332 15.98 -17.92 -13.61
N GLU A 333 14.72 -18.24 -13.37
CA GLU A 333 13.84 -18.99 -14.29
C GLU A 333 13.33 -18.13 -15.46
N GLY A 334 13.67 -16.82 -15.49
CA GLY A 334 13.35 -15.92 -16.61
C GLY A 334 12.07 -15.09 -16.42
N TYR A 335 11.43 -15.11 -15.24
CA TYR A 335 10.29 -14.25 -14.96
C TYR A 335 10.74 -12.80 -14.70
N ILE A 336 10.03 -11.83 -15.29
CA ILE A 336 10.30 -10.40 -15.08
C ILE A 336 9.53 -9.94 -13.86
N ILE A 337 10.19 -9.86 -12.72
CA ILE A 337 9.59 -9.47 -11.43
C ILE A 337 10.34 -8.26 -10.86
N GLU A 338 9.60 -7.23 -10.50
CA GLU A 338 10.11 -6.05 -9.82
C GLU A 338 9.50 -5.98 -8.43
N ILE A 339 10.34 -5.76 -7.41
CA ILE A 339 9.88 -5.51 -6.04
C ILE A 339 10.08 -4.03 -5.77
N VAL A 340 9.03 -3.38 -5.27
CA VAL A 340 9.06 -2.00 -4.75
C VAL A 340 8.84 -2.09 -3.24
N PHE A 341 9.82 -1.66 -2.46
CA PHE A 341 9.71 -1.65 -1.00
C PHE A 341 8.77 -0.54 -0.55
N TRP A 342 7.56 -0.91 -0.12
CA TRP A 342 6.47 -0.02 0.24
C TRP A 342 6.06 -0.18 1.70
N ILE A 343 6.86 0.36 2.62
CA ILE A 343 6.73 0.17 4.08
C ILE A 343 5.53 0.90 4.70
N TRP A 344 4.83 1.73 3.95
CA TRP A 344 3.81 2.67 4.40
C TRP A 344 2.50 1.97 4.78
N PRO A 345 2.09 1.95 6.08
CA PRO A 345 0.90 1.22 6.49
C PRO A 345 -0.41 1.91 6.07
N LYS A 346 -1.42 1.12 5.71
CA LYS A 346 -2.78 1.58 5.32
C LYS A 346 -2.79 2.51 4.09
N THR A 347 -1.96 2.22 3.11
CA THR A 347 -1.80 3.02 1.88
C THR A 347 -2.02 2.20 0.62
N GLN A 348 -2.96 1.25 0.64
CA GLN A 348 -3.19 0.38 -0.52
C GLN A 348 -3.61 1.20 -1.75
N GLU A 349 -4.54 2.15 -1.60
CA GLU A 349 -4.96 3.01 -2.70
C GLU A 349 -3.80 3.89 -3.21
N ALA A 350 -3.02 4.47 -2.30
CA ALA A 350 -1.85 5.26 -2.66
C ALA A 350 -0.76 4.41 -3.35
N GLY A 351 -0.54 3.17 -2.89
CA GLY A 351 0.37 2.23 -3.54
C GLY A 351 -0.08 1.89 -4.96
N PHE A 352 -1.37 1.67 -5.19
CA PHE A 352 -1.90 1.47 -6.56
C PHE A 352 -1.82 2.74 -7.40
N SER A 353 -2.05 3.93 -6.83
CA SER A 353 -1.82 5.20 -7.53
C SER A 353 -0.36 5.36 -7.94
N HIS A 354 0.58 5.05 -7.02
CA HIS A 354 2.01 5.07 -7.29
C HIS A 354 2.35 4.07 -8.41
N SER A 355 1.85 2.83 -8.33
CA SER A 355 2.14 1.79 -9.33
C SER A 355 1.62 2.15 -10.71
N ALA A 356 0.43 2.77 -10.81
CA ALA A 356 -0.16 3.17 -12.07
C ALA A 356 0.70 4.22 -12.80
N GLU A 357 1.23 5.21 -12.08
CA GLU A 357 2.10 6.23 -12.66
C GLU A 357 3.52 5.70 -12.90
N TYR A 358 4.09 4.96 -11.93
CA TYR A 358 5.42 4.37 -12.01
C TYR A 358 5.58 3.42 -13.20
N SER A 359 4.56 2.59 -13.43
CA SER A 359 4.60 1.55 -14.47
C SER A 359 4.20 2.04 -15.86
N LYS A 360 3.72 3.27 -15.99
CA LYS A 360 3.19 3.82 -17.25
C LYS A 360 4.18 3.79 -18.42
N LYS A 361 5.48 3.88 -18.13
CA LYS A 361 6.54 3.79 -19.12
C LYS A 361 6.86 2.36 -19.57
N SER A 362 6.62 1.36 -18.71
CA SER A 362 7.01 -0.04 -18.93
C SER A 362 5.84 -0.99 -19.19
N CYS A 363 4.60 -0.57 -18.93
CA CYS A 363 3.40 -1.38 -19.06
C CYS A 363 2.32 -0.66 -19.85
N LYS A 364 1.54 -1.41 -20.64
CA LYS A 364 0.36 -0.87 -21.33
C LYS A 364 -0.91 -1.09 -20.51
N TRP A 365 -1.19 -2.32 -20.16
CA TRP A 365 -2.30 -2.69 -19.29
C TRP A 365 -1.78 -3.18 -17.94
N MET A 366 -2.42 -2.78 -16.87
CA MET A 366 -2.08 -3.23 -15.53
C MET A 366 -3.25 -3.98 -14.92
N MET A 367 -3.01 -5.23 -14.58
CA MET A 367 -3.94 -6.08 -13.84
C MET A 367 -3.67 -5.92 -12.34
N ILE A 368 -4.74 -5.61 -11.58
CA ILE A 368 -4.65 -5.41 -10.13
C ILE A 368 -5.38 -6.56 -9.47
N VAL A 369 -4.63 -7.54 -9.01
CA VAL A 369 -5.14 -8.77 -8.36
C VAL A 369 -4.26 -9.13 -7.19
N ASP A 370 -4.87 -9.63 -6.12
CA ASP A 370 -4.13 -10.07 -4.93
C ASP A 370 -3.49 -11.47 -5.17
N ILE A 371 -2.51 -11.82 -4.34
CA ILE A 371 -1.72 -13.07 -4.49
C ILE A 371 -2.55 -14.36 -4.34
N ASP A 372 -3.73 -14.27 -3.80
CA ASP A 372 -4.69 -15.37 -3.63
C ASP A 372 -5.89 -15.29 -4.59
N GLU A 373 -5.73 -14.57 -5.70
CA GLU A 373 -6.77 -14.35 -6.70
C GLU A 373 -6.28 -14.80 -8.07
N PHE A 374 -7.15 -15.53 -8.78
CA PHE A 374 -6.84 -16.14 -10.07
C PHE A 374 -7.94 -15.85 -11.08
N VAL A 375 -7.62 -15.08 -12.13
CA VAL A 375 -8.53 -14.82 -13.25
C VAL A 375 -8.73 -16.12 -14.04
N PHE A 376 -9.97 -16.45 -14.31
CA PHE A 376 -10.35 -17.64 -15.04
C PHE A 376 -11.46 -17.32 -16.03
N SER A 377 -11.36 -17.84 -17.26
CA SER A 377 -12.46 -17.81 -18.23
C SER A 377 -13.02 -19.21 -18.46
N PRO A 378 -14.36 -19.38 -18.45
CA PRO A 378 -14.98 -20.65 -18.80
C PRO A 378 -14.59 -21.15 -20.19
N SER A 379 -14.24 -20.26 -21.13
CA SER A 379 -13.78 -20.62 -22.47
C SER A 379 -12.45 -21.39 -22.47
N TRP A 380 -11.67 -21.31 -21.40
CA TRP A 380 -10.37 -21.99 -21.30
C TRP A 380 -10.48 -23.47 -20.88
N LEU A 381 -11.66 -23.93 -20.45
CA LEU A 381 -11.86 -25.29 -19.92
C LEU A 381 -11.42 -26.41 -20.88
N ASN A 382 -11.56 -26.19 -22.17
CA ASN A 382 -11.19 -27.17 -23.20
C ASN A 382 -9.74 -27.06 -23.67
N SER A 383 -8.98 -26.07 -23.16
CA SER A 383 -7.57 -25.88 -23.51
C SER A 383 -6.71 -26.97 -22.87
N LEU A 384 -5.89 -27.62 -23.68
CA LEU A 384 -4.94 -28.65 -23.20
C LEU A 384 -3.75 -28.02 -22.49
N GLU A 385 -3.33 -26.82 -22.97
CA GLU A 385 -2.18 -26.06 -22.47
C GLU A 385 -2.56 -24.59 -22.25
N PRO A 386 -1.87 -23.89 -21.35
CA PRO A 386 -2.04 -22.45 -21.22
C PRO A 386 -1.47 -21.70 -22.43
N SER A 387 -2.00 -20.52 -22.70
CA SER A 387 -1.51 -19.68 -23.80
C SER A 387 -1.33 -18.24 -23.35
N LYS A 388 -0.21 -17.62 -23.75
CA LYS A 388 0.09 -16.19 -23.52
C LYS A 388 -0.98 -15.24 -24.08
N ASN A 389 -1.86 -15.72 -24.98
CA ASN A 389 -2.94 -14.92 -25.54
C ASN A 389 -4.24 -14.97 -24.72
N MET A 390 -4.32 -15.78 -23.67
CA MET A 390 -5.55 -15.98 -22.90
C MET A 390 -6.04 -14.69 -22.23
N LEU A 391 -5.19 -13.99 -21.49
CA LEU A 391 -5.57 -12.69 -20.91
C LEU A 391 -5.76 -11.62 -21.98
N LYS A 392 -4.94 -11.63 -23.02
CA LYS A 392 -5.06 -10.68 -24.14
C LYS A 392 -6.44 -10.79 -24.83
N SER A 393 -7.02 -11.98 -24.93
CA SER A 393 -8.35 -12.19 -25.50
C SER A 393 -9.49 -11.56 -24.69
N LEU A 394 -9.26 -11.28 -23.40
CA LEU A 394 -10.22 -10.58 -22.53
C LEU A 394 -10.14 -9.05 -22.70
N ILE A 395 -9.00 -8.54 -23.15
CA ILE A 395 -8.75 -7.11 -23.34
C ILE A 395 -9.46 -6.65 -24.62
N PRO A 396 -10.21 -5.55 -24.56
CA PRO A 396 -10.88 -5.02 -25.73
C PRO A 396 -9.88 -4.47 -26.77
N PRO A 397 -10.27 -4.43 -28.06
CA PRO A 397 -9.47 -3.76 -29.10
C PRO A 397 -9.20 -2.29 -28.74
N GLU A 398 -8.04 -1.78 -29.18
CA GLU A 398 -7.51 -0.47 -28.77
C GLU A 398 -8.44 0.72 -29.06
N ASN A 399 -9.22 0.68 -30.12
CA ASN A 399 -9.98 1.83 -30.61
C ASN A 399 -11.44 1.88 -30.15
N ASN A 400 -11.82 1.15 -29.09
CA ASN A 400 -13.22 1.07 -28.67
C ASN A 400 -13.57 2.00 -27.47
N GLY A 401 -12.61 2.80 -26.99
CA GLY A 401 -12.79 3.72 -25.86
C GLY A 401 -12.98 3.03 -24.50
N ILE A 402 -12.65 1.73 -24.35
CA ILE A 402 -12.66 1.03 -23.07
C ILE A 402 -11.26 1.11 -22.46
N GLY A 403 -11.14 1.83 -21.35
CA GLY A 403 -9.90 1.99 -20.60
C GLY A 403 -9.77 1.04 -19.40
N MET A 404 -10.82 0.32 -19.03
CA MET A 404 -10.76 -0.63 -17.92
C MET A 404 -11.81 -1.72 -18.08
N ILE A 405 -11.42 -2.96 -17.77
CA ILE A 405 -12.36 -4.08 -17.60
C ILE A 405 -12.40 -4.47 -16.12
N THR A 406 -13.60 -4.83 -15.65
CA THR A 406 -13.83 -5.29 -14.28
C THR A 406 -14.38 -6.72 -14.31
N ILE A 407 -13.79 -7.59 -13.47
CA ILE A 407 -14.09 -9.01 -13.40
C ILE A 407 -14.56 -9.33 -11.98
N MET A 408 -15.77 -9.92 -11.85
CA MET A 408 -16.35 -10.23 -10.55
C MET A 408 -15.60 -11.39 -9.85
N CYS A 409 -15.56 -11.34 -8.53
CA CYS A 409 -14.90 -12.35 -7.71
C CYS A 409 -15.89 -13.41 -7.22
N ASN A 410 -15.45 -14.66 -7.25
CA ASN A 410 -16.05 -15.78 -6.54
C ASN A 410 -15.21 -16.07 -5.29
N ASP A 411 -15.74 -15.79 -4.10
CA ASP A 411 -15.03 -16.01 -2.84
C ASP A 411 -15.07 -17.51 -2.46
N TYR A 412 -13.89 -18.15 -2.41
CA TYR A 412 -13.73 -19.55 -2.06
C TYR A 412 -13.64 -19.76 -0.55
N GLY A 413 -14.23 -20.87 -0.09
CA GLY A 413 -14.20 -21.36 1.28
C GLY A 413 -13.05 -22.33 1.54
N PRO A 414 -12.91 -22.79 2.80
CA PRO A 414 -11.81 -23.67 3.23
C PRO A 414 -11.81 -25.08 2.64
N SER A 415 -12.94 -25.55 2.09
CA SER A 415 -13.04 -26.85 1.40
C SER A 415 -12.58 -28.06 2.24
N ASP A 416 -13.02 -28.13 3.49
CA ASP A 416 -12.64 -29.12 4.51
C ASP A 416 -11.14 -29.12 4.89
N ARG A 417 -10.35 -28.12 4.46
CA ARG A 417 -8.92 -28.03 4.79
C ARG A 417 -8.73 -27.41 6.17
N ILE A 418 -7.82 -27.99 6.95
CA ILE A 418 -7.40 -27.52 8.28
C ILE A 418 -6.02 -26.85 8.25
N SER A 419 -5.25 -27.03 7.16
CA SER A 419 -3.93 -26.44 6.92
C SER A 419 -3.81 -26.00 5.46
N HIS A 420 -2.77 -25.20 5.16
CA HIS A 420 -2.44 -24.83 3.79
C HIS A 420 -2.20 -26.08 2.92
N PRO A 421 -2.84 -26.19 1.74
CA PRO A 421 -2.61 -27.31 0.84
C PRO A 421 -1.21 -27.21 0.20
N ALA A 422 -0.40 -28.27 0.34
CA ALA A 422 0.96 -28.32 -0.21
C ALA A 422 1.00 -28.18 -1.73
N GLU A 423 -0.08 -28.57 -2.40
CA GLU A 423 -0.22 -28.48 -3.86
C GLU A 423 -0.66 -27.10 -4.35
N GLY A 424 -0.82 -26.12 -3.45
CA GLY A 424 -1.23 -24.75 -3.75
C GLY A 424 -2.73 -24.49 -3.58
N VAL A 425 -3.10 -23.22 -3.66
CA VAL A 425 -4.50 -22.79 -3.39
C VAL A 425 -5.48 -23.26 -4.46
N THR A 426 -5.07 -23.26 -5.73
CA THR A 426 -5.92 -23.71 -6.84
C THR A 426 -6.25 -25.20 -6.76
N GLN A 427 -5.38 -25.99 -6.13
CA GLN A 427 -5.59 -27.43 -5.94
C GLN A 427 -6.33 -27.76 -4.64
N GLY A 428 -6.12 -26.96 -3.59
CA GLY A 428 -6.62 -27.25 -2.27
C GLY A 428 -8.06 -26.84 -2.01
N TYR A 429 -8.52 -25.73 -2.64
CA TYR A 429 -9.84 -25.17 -2.36
C TYR A 429 -10.76 -25.27 -3.58
N ASN A 430 -11.91 -25.90 -3.42
CA ASN A 430 -12.84 -26.22 -4.51
C ASN A 430 -14.32 -25.95 -4.20
N CYS A 431 -14.60 -25.20 -3.15
CA CYS A 431 -15.94 -24.75 -2.86
C CYS A 431 -15.98 -23.24 -2.65
N ARG A 432 -17.09 -22.60 -2.96
CA ARG A 432 -17.23 -21.16 -2.90
C ARG A 432 -18.63 -20.72 -2.46
N ILE A 433 -18.76 -19.44 -2.14
CA ILE A 433 -20.05 -18.78 -1.97
C ILE A 433 -20.75 -18.71 -3.34
N LYS A 434 -22.09 -18.81 -3.34
CA LYS A 434 -22.90 -18.72 -4.57
C LYS A 434 -22.90 -17.30 -5.14
N ALA A 435 -22.98 -16.30 -4.27
CA ALA A 435 -23.00 -14.89 -4.66
C ALA A 435 -21.64 -14.45 -5.20
N GLU A 436 -21.68 -13.62 -6.25
CA GLU A 436 -20.51 -12.87 -6.70
C GLU A 436 -20.25 -11.72 -5.72
N GLU A 437 -19.00 -11.57 -5.31
CA GLU A 437 -18.54 -10.48 -4.46
C GLU A 437 -17.67 -9.54 -5.27
N ARG A 438 -17.52 -8.28 -4.87
CA ARG A 438 -16.59 -7.28 -5.41
C ARG A 438 -16.02 -7.59 -6.82
N HIS A 439 -15.11 -6.80 -7.32
CA HIS A 439 -14.47 -7.04 -8.62
C HIS A 439 -12.98 -6.72 -8.55
N LYS A 440 -12.22 -7.22 -9.53
CA LYS A 440 -10.86 -6.84 -9.85
C LYS A 440 -10.82 -6.17 -11.20
N SER A 441 -9.75 -5.43 -11.48
CA SER A 441 -9.66 -4.65 -12.70
C SER A 441 -8.38 -4.93 -13.48
N ILE A 442 -8.51 -4.82 -14.80
CA ILE A 442 -7.38 -4.66 -15.72
C ILE A 442 -7.57 -3.29 -16.38
N VAL A 443 -6.63 -2.38 -16.18
CA VAL A 443 -6.73 -0.98 -16.58
C VAL A 443 -5.66 -0.63 -17.60
N LEU A 444 -6.03 0.10 -18.65
CA LEU A 444 -5.13 0.74 -19.58
C LEU A 444 -4.50 1.95 -18.86
N LEU A 445 -3.19 1.95 -18.66
CA LEU A 445 -2.52 2.99 -17.86
C LEU A 445 -2.65 4.39 -18.45
N GLU A 446 -2.71 4.52 -19.77
CA GLU A 446 -2.97 5.80 -20.46
C GLU A 446 -4.39 6.33 -20.24
N ALA A 447 -5.34 5.45 -19.93
CA ALA A 447 -6.73 5.83 -19.66
C ALA A 447 -6.95 6.30 -18.22
N VAL A 448 -6.01 6.11 -17.32
CA VAL A 448 -6.13 6.54 -15.92
C VAL A 448 -6.15 8.06 -15.85
N ASP A 449 -7.12 8.60 -15.08
CA ASP A 449 -7.23 10.03 -14.84
C ASP A 449 -5.98 10.56 -14.11
N PRO A 450 -5.46 11.76 -14.46
CA PRO A 450 -4.26 12.31 -13.82
C PRO A 450 -4.35 12.44 -12.30
N SER A 451 -5.54 12.52 -11.72
CA SER A 451 -5.71 12.55 -10.25
C SER A 451 -5.30 11.24 -9.57
N LEU A 452 -5.16 10.15 -10.34
CA LEU A 452 -4.87 8.80 -9.86
C LEU A 452 -5.87 8.27 -8.82
N LEU A 453 -7.04 8.91 -8.73
CA LEU A 453 -8.08 8.49 -7.80
C LEU A 453 -8.48 7.04 -8.07
N ASN A 454 -8.45 6.23 -7.03
CA ASN A 454 -8.94 4.87 -7.11
C ASN A 454 -9.70 4.47 -5.84
N VAL A 455 -10.59 3.49 -5.99
CA VAL A 455 -11.24 2.82 -4.87
C VAL A 455 -10.81 1.37 -4.90
N ILE A 456 -9.71 1.08 -4.21
CA ILE A 456 -9.03 -0.21 -4.15
C ILE A 456 -8.60 -0.65 -5.58
N HIS A 457 -9.37 -1.35 -6.33
CA HIS A 457 -9.00 -1.88 -7.65
C HIS A 457 -9.68 -1.15 -8.82
N HIS A 458 -10.38 -0.04 -8.55
CA HIS A 458 -11.15 0.68 -9.55
C HIS A 458 -10.67 2.12 -9.69
N PHE A 459 -10.01 2.43 -10.81
CA PHE A 459 -9.50 3.76 -11.11
C PHE A 459 -10.55 4.67 -11.72
N ARG A 460 -10.48 5.99 -11.41
CA ARG A 460 -11.08 7.02 -12.24
C ARG A 460 -10.40 7.02 -13.60
N LEU A 461 -11.19 7.07 -14.66
CA LEU A 461 -10.68 7.16 -16.02
C LEU A 461 -10.82 8.57 -16.56
N ARG A 462 -9.99 8.92 -17.53
CA ARG A 462 -10.14 10.11 -18.35
C ARG A 462 -11.48 10.09 -19.07
N LYS A 463 -12.02 11.26 -19.43
CA LYS A 463 -13.40 11.43 -19.96
C LYS A 463 -13.67 10.67 -21.26
N GLU A 464 -12.65 10.47 -22.07
CA GLU A 464 -12.70 9.76 -23.34
C GLU A 464 -12.79 8.23 -23.19
N PHE A 465 -12.52 7.72 -21.98
CA PHE A 465 -12.54 6.29 -21.68
C PHE A 465 -13.68 5.91 -20.75
N ARG A 466 -14.14 4.67 -20.95
CA ARG A 466 -15.15 4.03 -20.11
C ARG A 466 -14.65 2.69 -19.60
N TRP A 467 -15.28 2.18 -18.55
CA TRP A 467 -15.04 0.82 -18.07
C TRP A 467 -16.12 -0.14 -18.57
N ARG A 468 -15.78 -1.42 -18.66
CA ARG A 468 -16.70 -2.51 -19.01
C ARG A 468 -16.67 -3.57 -17.92
N LYS A 469 -17.87 -3.93 -17.41
CA LYS A 469 -18.03 -5.10 -16.54
C LYS A 469 -18.13 -6.36 -17.41
N MET A 470 -17.27 -7.35 -17.13
CA MET A 470 -17.34 -8.65 -17.79
C MET A 470 -18.47 -9.50 -17.18
N LYS A 471 -19.11 -10.31 -18.01
CA LYS A 471 -20.06 -11.32 -17.55
C LYS A 471 -19.30 -12.51 -16.97
N SER A 472 -19.90 -13.23 -16.02
CA SER A 472 -19.30 -14.45 -15.43
C SER A 472 -19.08 -15.57 -16.45
N SER A 473 -19.80 -15.54 -17.60
CA SER A 473 -19.57 -16.43 -18.73
C SER A 473 -18.32 -16.07 -19.56
N GLU A 474 -17.81 -14.82 -19.44
CA GLU A 474 -16.60 -14.34 -20.12
C GLU A 474 -15.38 -14.55 -19.23
N ALA A 475 -15.43 -14.06 -17.98
CA ALA A 475 -14.37 -14.24 -17.00
C ALA A 475 -14.86 -14.06 -15.56
N VAL A 476 -14.19 -14.72 -14.62
CA VAL A 476 -14.37 -14.58 -13.18
C VAL A 476 -12.99 -14.53 -12.51
N VAL A 477 -12.94 -13.99 -11.30
CA VAL A 477 -11.78 -14.10 -10.43
C VAL A 477 -12.08 -15.12 -9.33
N ASN A 478 -11.35 -16.21 -9.28
CA ASN A 478 -11.42 -17.13 -8.15
C ASN A 478 -10.57 -16.56 -7.02
N HIS A 479 -11.23 -16.09 -5.97
CA HIS A 479 -10.60 -15.46 -4.82
C HIS A 479 -10.58 -16.44 -3.66
N TYR A 480 -9.43 -17.01 -3.38
CA TYR A 480 -9.21 -17.95 -2.28
C TYR A 480 -9.13 -17.22 -0.92
N LYS A 481 -10.24 -16.56 -0.59
CA LYS A 481 -10.35 -15.62 0.53
C LYS A 481 -10.40 -16.31 1.88
N TYR A 482 -11.26 -17.32 2.00
CA TYR A 482 -11.51 -18.06 3.23
C TYR A 482 -10.73 -19.37 3.19
N GLN A 483 -9.44 -19.27 3.41
CA GLN A 483 -8.51 -20.41 3.43
C GLN A 483 -8.65 -21.22 4.73
N ALA A 484 -7.86 -22.28 4.90
CA ALA A 484 -7.73 -22.98 6.18
C ALA A 484 -7.49 -21.97 7.32
N TRP A 485 -8.01 -22.27 8.50
CA TRP A 485 -8.04 -21.29 9.60
C TRP A 485 -6.69 -20.65 9.94
N PRO A 486 -5.57 -21.37 10.01
CA PRO A 486 -4.27 -20.75 10.30
C PRO A 486 -3.92 -19.63 9.32
N GLU A 487 -4.17 -19.82 8.02
CA GLU A 487 -3.92 -18.85 6.95
C GLU A 487 -4.87 -17.66 7.03
N PHE A 488 -6.15 -17.95 7.15
CA PHE A 488 -7.17 -16.92 7.29
C PHE A 488 -6.94 -16.06 8.53
N ARG A 489 -6.55 -16.66 9.66
CA ARG A 489 -6.28 -15.95 10.91
C ARG A 489 -5.13 -14.96 10.78
N MET A 490 -4.04 -15.32 10.10
CA MET A 490 -2.92 -14.40 9.82
C MET A 490 -3.38 -13.24 8.93
N LYS A 491 -4.07 -13.56 7.84
CA LYS A 491 -4.64 -12.60 6.89
C LYS A 491 -5.67 -11.67 7.57
N PHE A 492 -6.55 -12.23 8.40
CA PHE A 492 -7.56 -11.49 9.14
C PHE A 492 -6.94 -10.52 10.15
N ARG A 493 -5.97 -10.97 10.96
CA ARG A 493 -5.28 -10.11 11.93
C ARG A 493 -4.63 -8.91 11.27
N ARG A 494 -3.94 -9.12 10.16
CA ARG A 494 -3.32 -8.05 9.39
C ARG A 494 -4.36 -7.08 8.82
N ARG A 495 -5.40 -7.60 8.18
CA ARG A 495 -6.49 -6.81 7.59
C ARG A 495 -7.18 -5.96 8.65
N VAL A 496 -7.49 -6.54 9.78
CA VAL A 496 -8.20 -5.88 10.89
C VAL A 496 -7.32 -4.83 11.56
N SER A 497 -6.04 -5.14 11.82
CA SER A 497 -5.11 -4.21 12.47
C SER A 497 -4.66 -3.06 11.56
N THR A 498 -4.54 -3.29 10.25
CA THR A 498 -3.99 -2.31 9.32
C THR A 498 -5.02 -1.49 8.55
N TYR A 499 -6.19 -2.07 8.22
CA TYR A 499 -7.17 -1.42 7.34
C TYR A 499 -8.40 -0.87 8.04
N VAL A 500 -8.70 -1.31 9.25
CA VAL A 500 -9.89 -0.89 10.00
C VAL A 500 -9.45 -0.21 11.28
N VAL A 501 -9.48 1.12 11.30
CA VAL A 501 -9.09 1.92 12.48
C VAL A 501 -9.95 1.58 13.70
N ASP A 502 -11.20 1.21 13.47
CA ASP A 502 -12.25 0.89 14.43
C ASP A 502 -12.48 -0.62 14.61
N TRP A 503 -11.51 -1.45 14.24
CA TRP A 503 -11.70 -2.91 14.30
C TRP A 503 -12.00 -3.45 15.72
N LYS A 504 -11.57 -2.72 16.74
CA LYS A 504 -11.87 -3.03 18.15
C LYS A 504 -13.27 -2.60 18.55
N ASP A 505 -13.92 -1.79 17.71
CA ASP A 505 -15.21 -1.22 18.02
C ASP A 505 -16.34 -2.21 17.67
N PRO A 506 -17.16 -2.64 18.65
CA PRO A 506 -18.31 -3.51 18.37
C PRO A 506 -19.33 -2.88 17.44
N ALA A 507 -19.31 -1.56 17.31
CA ALA A 507 -20.31 -0.79 16.56
C ALA A 507 -20.18 -0.87 15.03
N ASN A 508 -19.18 -1.58 14.47
CA ASN A 508 -19.03 -1.71 13.03
C ASN A 508 -19.33 -3.14 12.49
N PRO A 509 -20.55 -3.67 12.76
CA PRO A 509 -20.94 -5.00 12.28
C PRO A 509 -21.10 -5.07 10.76
N THR A 510 -21.17 -3.91 10.08
CA THR A 510 -21.40 -3.82 8.63
C THR A 510 -20.13 -3.69 7.80
N SER A 511 -18.95 -3.73 8.41
CA SER A 511 -17.70 -3.72 7.67
C SER A 511 -17.59 -4.97 6.79
N LYS A 512 -17.75 -4.78 5.48
CA LYS A 512 -17.58 -5.84 4.47
C LYS A 512 -16.15 -6.38 4.39
N ASP A 513 -15.21 -5.74 5.09
CA ASP A 513 -13.82 -6.18 5.17
C ASP A 513 -13.58 -7.26 6.21
N ARG A 514 -14.59 -7.57 7.02
CA ARG A 514 -14.56 -8.67 8.00
C ARG A 514 -15.26 -9.89 7.41
N ALA A 515 -14.76 -11.07 7.77
CA ALA A 515 -15.49 -12.29 7.45
C ALA A 515 -16.83 -12.27 8.19
N PRO A 516 -17.95 -12.56 7.51
CA PRO A 516 -19.25 -12.61 8.16
C PRO A 516 -19.26 -13.53 9.38
N GLY A 517 -19.79 -13.06 10.50
CA GLY A 517 -19.96 -13.83 11.73
C GLY A 517 -18.72 -13.98 12.62
N LEU A 518 -17.58 -13.40 12.27
CA LEU A 518 -16.34 -13.51 13.07
C LEU A 518 -16.17 -12.40 14.11
N GLY A 519 -16.89 -11.30 14.00
CA GLY A 519 -16.73 -10.17 14.92
C GLY A 519 -15.32 -9.57 14.92
N ASN A 520 -14.82 -9.16 16.09
CA ASN A 520 -13.55 -8.44 16.28
C ASN A 520 -12.37 -9.31 16.72
N THR A 521 -12.60 -10.57 17.05
CA THR A 521 -11.57 -11.48 17.55
C THR A 521 -11.28 -12.58 16.54
N ALA A 522 -9.99 -12.91 16.37
CA ALA A 522 -9.56 -14.02 15.52
C ALA A 522 -9.75 -15.36 16.24
N VAL A 523 -10.99 -15.66 16.60
CA VAL A 523 -11.38 -16.95 17.19
C VAL A 523 -11.93 -17.82 16.07
N GLU A 524 -11.47 -19.06 15.99
CA GLU A 524 -11.96 -20.00 15.00
C GLU A 524 -13.46 -20.27 15.22
N PRO A 525 -14.31 -19.96 14.24
CA PRO A 525 -15.73 -20.30 14.34
C PRO A 525 -15.93 -21.82 14.29
N PRO A 526 -16.94 -22.34 14.96
CA PRO A 526 -17.34 -23.75 14.79
C PRO A 526 -17.51 -24.08 13.30
N ASP A 527 -17.08 -25.26 12.90
CA ASP A 527 -17.18 -25.77 11.52
C ASP A 527 -16.49 -24.90 10.45
N TRP A 528 -15.44 -24.16 10.81
CA TRP A 528 -14.70 -23.33 9.86
C TRP A 528 -14.34 -24.05 8.56
N PRO A 529 -13.84 -25.31 8.56
CA PRO A 529 -13.47 -26.00 7.32
C PRO A 529 -14.60 -26.13 6.30
N ARG A 530 -15.86 -26.07 6.72
CA ARG A 530 -17.07 -26.18 5.86
C ARG A 530 -17.77 -24.86 5.58
N LYS A 531 -17.33 -23.77 6.22
CA LYS A 531 -17.95 -22.46 6.00
C LYS A 531 -17.66 -21.94 4.59
N PHE A 532 -18.58 -21.11 4.08
CA PHE A 532 -18.44 -20.46 2.76
C PHE A 532 -18.38 -21.44 1.57
N CYS A 533 -18.88 -22.66 1.76
CA CYS A 533 -18.88 -23.76 0.79
C CYS A 533 -20.31 -24.05 0.29
N GLU A 534 -20.96 -23.08 -0.36
CA GLU A 534 -22.33 -23.24 -0.86
C GLU A 534 -22.38 -23.97 -2.23
N VAL A 535 -21.32 -23.80 -3.01
CA VAL A 535 -21.22 -24.40 -4.37
C VAL A 535 -19.86 -25.04 -4.52
N ARG A 536 -19.84 -26.30 -4.98
CA ARG A 536 -18.58 -26.93 -5.41
C ARG A 536 -18.19 -26.42 -6.79
N ASP A 537 -16.95 -25.96 -6.93
CA ASP A 537 -16.42 -25.41 -8.18
C ASP A 537 -14.98 -25.90 -8.41
N ASP A 538 -14.85 -26.99 -9.14
CA ASP A 538 -13.57 -27.64 -9.46
C ASP A 538 -12.98 -27.15 -10.80
N ARG A 539 -13.59 -26.21 -11.50
CA ARG A 539 -13.21 -25.82 -12.88
C ARG A 539 -11.74 -25.41 -12.98
N LEU A 540 -11.31 -24.43 -12.19
CA LEU A 540 -9.93 -23.97 -12.21
C LEU A 540 -8.97 -25.06 -11.67
N ARG A 541 -9.36 -25.80 -10.64
CA ARG A 541 -8.58 -26.91 -10.09
C ARG A 541 -8.24 -27.95 -11.16
N LEU A 542 -9.25 -28.40 -11.92
CA LEU A 542 -9.05 -29.38 -12.99
C LEU A 542 -8.18 -28.82 -14.13
N LEU A 543 -8.38 -27.55 -14.46
CA LEU A 543 -7.62 -26.86 -15.50
C LEU A 543 -6.15 -26.73 -15.11
N THR A 544 -5.85 -26.17 -13.92
CA THR A 544 -4.47 -25.99 -13.44
C THR A 544 -3.76 -27.34 -13.23
N ARG A 545 -4.51 -28.36 -12.77
CA ARG A 545 -3.95 -29.71 -12.68
C ARG A 545 -3.52 -30.27 -14.05
N ARG A 546 -4.31 -30.00 -15.09
CA ARG A 546 -3.97 -30.39 -16.46
C ARG A 546 -2.77 -29.65 -16.99
N TRP A 547 -2.68 -28.34 -16.75
CA TRP A 547 -1.64 -27.50 -17.30
C TRP A 547 -0.28 -27.63 -16.59
N PHE A 548 -0.30 -27.79 -15.28
CA PHE A 548 0.89 -27.65 -14.43
C PHE A 548 1.20 -28.90 -13.61
N GLY A 549 0.37 -29.92 -13.71
CA GLY A 549 0.59 -31.15 -12.99
C GLY A 549 1.41 -32.17 -13.79
N PHE A 550 2.31 -32.88 -13.12
CA PHE A 550 3.12 -33.93 -13.74
C PHE A 550 3.41 -35.03 -12.74
N GLN A 551 3.73 -36.22 -13.28
CA GLN A 551 4.05 -37.39 -12.49
C GLN A 551 5.56 -37.45 -12.24
N THR A 552 5.96 -37.67 -10.99
CA THR A 552 7.34 -37.96 -10.57
C THR A 552 7.45 -39.34 -9.98
N ALA A 553 8.66 -39.80 -9.72
CA ALA A 553 8.90 -41.06 -9.02
C ALA A 553 8.32 -41.09 -7.57
N GLU A 554 8.22 -39.90 -6.96
CA GLU A 554 7.73 -39.68 -5.59
C GLU A 554 6.21 -39.42 -5.53
N GLY A 555 5.55 -39.32 -6.68
CA GLY A 555 4.13 -39.05 -6.78
C GLY A 555 3.80 -37.88 -7.73
N TYR A 556 2.56 -37.44 -7.65
CA TYR A 556 2.05 -36.34 -8.45
C TYR A 556 2.44 -34.99 -7.86
N ARG A 557 2.99 -34.08 -8.66
CA ARG A 557 3.41 -32.75 -8.26
C ARG A 557 2.89 -31.66 -9.21
N MET A 558 2.86 -30.44 -8.69
CA MET A 558 2.57 -29.22 -9.46
C MET A 558 3.85 -28.47 -9.78
N ALA A 559 3.88 -27.73 -10.87
CA ALA A 559 5.08 -27.01 -11.36
C ALA A 559 5.67 -26.00 -10.36
N TRP A 560 4.92 -25.56 -9.39
CA TRP A 560 5.34 -24.60 -8.36
C TRP A 560 5.82 -25.24 -7.04
N GLN A 561 5.88 -26.57 -6.94
CA GLN A 561 6.35 -27.30 -5.76
C GLN A 561 7.86 -27.58 -5.79
#